data_e34e74f133bf2537006635a32ed1cf19
#
_entry.id   e34e74f133bf2537006635a32ed1cf19
#
_cell.length_a   1.000
_cell.length_b   1.000
_cell.length_c   1.000
_cell.angle_alpha   90.00
_cell.angle_beta   90.00
_cell.angle_gamma   90.00
#
_symmetry.space_group_name_H-M   'P 1'
#
loop_
_entity.id
_entity.type
_entity.pdbx_description
1 polymer ?
#
loop_
_entity_poly.entity_id
_entity_poly.type
_entity_poly.pdbx_seq_one_letter_code
_entity_poly.pdbx_strand_id
1 'polypeptide(L)'
;MDITRRVRLRPRVGAVAACVTAALMTVSGAARAQVWENLPQPAVPTNSILAQNAMPENPQGIPINPGTNGETQPTPEFPAQLKAGPEGNQEGYFFSLQDLGKYIGQDLQSDGIYLGGSYTGVFGNFTGGNEPGQGYNGDAFLGTDLDLNRMLGIQGAAIHFYVDDRQGGWFAKFMGSHYTQPQIFGPNANFRLEEFSWDQSLFNDHLRFLVGRINPTTDFDFSPIYCNFISTSVCPNAGPLIFDTAAGAAPVSEWGGRITLKPTLQTYFRVGAYEDDAFENPGNGFDWSTSRATGELIPFQVGYETNFDDDAYPRAYDVGAYYDNNTYNDPLYNAFGLPLAVYGGLPMQDPNRTAVWVQTQQMIYRPDMNSHRGLTVFSNFMWETSGVAPIQGYYMAGLEDIGPIPSRPHDMLNFAATVYSLNGRFQEALAQNIGGNGHTPNTEEMFELNYGMLIAPGCNFQPYVQYLINPDQANVNYPVTRDRLPNAVITGVQLTIALNDFLGLPAFVRGN
;
A
#
# COMPACT_ATOMS: atom_id res chain seq x y z
N MET A 1 1.25 -49.53 -5.18
CA MET A 1 0.51 -48.27 -4.90
C MET A 1 0.73 -47.35 -6.06
N ASP A 2 -0.26 -47.19 -6.90
CA ASP A 2 -0.13 -46.63 -8.25
C ASP A 2 -0.45 -45.10 -8.16
N ILE A 3 0.58 -44.27 -8.32
CA ILE A 3 0.51 -42.81 -8.22
C ILE A 3 0.45 -42.21 -9.64
N THR A 4 -0.53 -42.66 -10.44
CA THR A 4 -0.78 -42.03 -11.75
C THR A 4 -2.26 -41.61 -11.89
N ARG A 5 -2.74 -40.74 -11.02
CA ARG A 5 -3.93 -39.91 -11.34
C ARG A 5 -3.45 -38.68 -12.09
N ARG A 6 -3.53 -38.77 -13.42
CA ARG A 6 -3.39 -37.60 -14.31
C ARG A 6 -4.47 -36.58 -13.96
N VAL A 7 -4.06 -35.39 -13.47
CA VAL A 7 -4.92 -34.21 -13.39
C VAL A 7 -5.34 -33.85 -14.82
N ARG A 8 -6.55 -34.19 -15.21
CA ARG A 8 -7.16 -33.70 -16.45
C ARG A 8 -7.78 -32.34 -16.15
N LEU A 9 -7.03 -31.28 -16.37
CA LEU A 9 -7.60 -29.94 -16.48
C LEU A 9 -8.64 -29.96 -17.59
N ARG A 10 -9.89 -29.65 -17.24
CA ARG A 10 -10.97 -29.56 -18.22
C ARG A 10 -10.68 -28.40 -19.18
N PRO A 11 -10.81 -28.58 -20.49
CA PRO A 11 -10.40 -27.58 -21.49
C PRO A 11 -11.14 -26.23 -21.39
N ARG A 12 -12.19 -26.11 -20.56
CA ARG A 12 -12.93 -24.86 -20.34
C ARG A 12 -12.22 -23.86 -19.43
N VAL A 13 -11.38 -24.30 -18.50
CA VAL A 13 -10.64 -23.42 -17.57
C VAL A 13 -9.57 -22.60 -18.29
N GLY A 14 -8.88 -23.19 -19.25
CA GLY A 14 -7.89 -22.50 -20.07
C GLY A 14 -8.48 -21.39 -20.96
N ALA A 15 -9.74 -21.55 -21.42
CA ALA A 15 -10.38 -20.56 -22.26
C ALA A 15 -10.87 -19.32 -21.48
N VAL A 16 -11.30 -19.49 -20.24
CA VAL A 16 -11.77 -18.36 -19.39
C VAL A 16 -10.59 -17.53 -18.92
N ALA A 17 -9.51 -18.16 -18.47
CA ALA A 17 -8.27 -17.46 -18.10
C ALA A 17 -7.69 -16.67 -19.29
N ALA A 18 -7.70 -17.24 -20.48
CA ALA A 18 -7.25 -16.58 -21.71
C ALA A 18 -8.17 -15.41 -22.13
N CYS A 19 -9.49 -15.51 -21.92
CA CYS A 19 -10.43 -14.43 -22.25
C CYS A 19 -10.33 -13.25 -21.30
N VAL A 20 -10.14 -13.47 -20.01
CA VAL A 20 -9.94 -12.40 -19.02
C VAL A 20 -8.62 -11.68 -19.27
N THR A 21 -7.54 -12.42 -19.54
CA THR A 21 -6.25 -11.85 -19.88
C THR A 21 -6.27 -11.09 -21.22
N ALA A 22 -6.98 -11.59 -22.23
CA ALA A 22 -7.12 -10.94 -23.53
C ALA A 22 -7.99 -9.67 -23.48
N ALA A 23 -9.06 -9.65 -22.68
CA ALA A 23 -9.91 -8.48 -22.52
C ALA A 23 -9.16 -7.32 -21.82
N LEU A 24 -8.27 -7.62 -20.87
CA LEU A 24 -7.48 -6.63 -20.16
C LEU A 24 -6.30 -6.10 -21.00
N MET A 25 -5.71 -6.93 -21.84
CA MET A 25 -4.67 -6.48 -22.78
C MET A 25 -5.24 -5.57 -23.88
N THR A 26 -6.51 -5.70 -24.24
CA THR A 26 -7.15 -4.81 -25.24
C THR A 26 -7.54 -3.44 -24.68
N VAL A 27 -7.80 -3.33 -23.37
CA VAL A 27 -8.06 -2.03 -22.73
C VAL A 27 -6.75 -1.24 -22.56
N SER A 28 -5.64 -1.91 -22.25
CA SER A 28 -4.32 -1.26 -22.11
C SER A 28 -3.70 -0.84 -23.46
N GLY A 29 -4.00 -1.55 -24.54
CA GLY A 29 -3.47 -1.26 -25.88
C GLY A 29 -4.08 -0.04 -26.57
N ALA A 30 -5.34 0.28 -26.30
CA ALA A 30 -6.03 1.39 -26.95
C ALA A 30 -5.68 2.78 -26.37
N ALA A 31 -5.23 2.86 -25.12
CA ALA A 31 -4.87 4.12 -24.46
C ALA A 31 -3.44 4.60 -24.76
N ARG A 32 -2.59 3.76 -25.34
CA ARG A 32 -1.18 4.07 -25.62
C ARG A 32 -0.92 4.90 -26.87
N ALA A 33 -1.89 5.15 -27.72
CA ALA A 33 -1.61 5.56 -29.09
C ALA A 33 -1.58 7.07 -29.39
N GLN A 34 -1.83 7.99 -28.47
CA GLN A 34 -2.02 9.39 -28.94
C GLN A 34 -1.49 10.58 -28.13
N VAL A 35 -0.73 10.45 -27.04
CA VAL A 35 -0.39 11.65 -26.22
C VAL A 35 1.12 11.95 -26.06
N TRP A 36 2.08 11.11 -26.45
CA TRP A 36 3.47 11.23 -25.96
C TRP A 36 4.58 11.52 -26.97
N GLU A 37 4.28 11.96 -28.18
CA GLU A 37 5.36 12.16 -29.21
C GLU A 37 6.04 13.52 -29.22
N ASN A 38 5.64 14.54 -28.47
CA ASN A 38 6.16 15.90 -28.64
C ASN A 38 6.46 16.70 -27.35
N LEU A 39 7.05 16.13 -26.34
CA LEU A 39 7.66 16.95 -25.28
C LEU A 39 9.17 16.75 -25.24
N PRO A 40 9.98 17.84 -25.32
CA PRO A 40 11.42 17.74 -25.20
C PRO A 40 11.74 17.24 -23.76
N GLN A 41 12.48 16.14 -23.68
CA GLN A 41 13.04 15.65 -22.42
C GLN A 41 13.99 16.73 -21.88
N PRO A 42 13.80 17.24 -20.65
CA PRO A 42 14.81 18.10 -20.05
C PRO A 42 16.07 17.27 -19.82
N ALA A 43 17.19 17.79 -20.28
CA ALA A 43 18.50 17.19 -20.00
C ALA A 43 18.69 17.13 -18.48
N VAL A 44 18.76 15.94 -17.93
CA VAL A 44 19.07 15.69 -16.52
C VAL A 44 20.51 16.15 -16.28
N PRO A 45 20.76 17.09 -15.35
CA PRO A 45 22.13 17.38 -14.96
C PRO A 45 22.71 16.14 -14.28
N THR A 46 23.70 15.52 -14.88
CA THR A 46 24.34 14.27 -14.48
C THR A 46 25.11 14.34 -13.16
N ASN A 47 24.97 15.41 -12.37
CA ASN A 47 25.74 15.65 -11.16
C ASN A 47 24.94 16.15 -9.94
N SER A 48 23.63 15.94 -9.85
CA SER A 48 22.97 16.25 -8.59
C SER A 48 23.12 15.09 -7.61
N ILE A 49 23.79 15.34 -6.53
CA ILE A 49 24.05 14.38 -5.44
C ILE A 49 22.75 13.92 -4.78
N LEU A 50 21.70 14.73 -4.82
CA LEU A 50 20.36 14.33 -4.39
C LEU A 50 19.72 13.29 -5.31
N ALA A 51 20.08 13.27 -6.60
CA ALA A 51 19.59 12.26 -7.53
C ALA A 51 20.17 10.86 -7.27
N GLN A 52 21.33 10.79 -6.59
CA GLN A 52 21.94 9.51 -6.18
C GLN A 52 21.46 9.05 -4.80
N ASN A 53 20.98 10.00 -3.98
CA ASN A 53 20.40 9.75 -2.67
C ASN A 53 18.88 9.94 -2.66
N ALA A 54 18.30 10.27 -3.82
CA ALA A 54 16.86 10.20 -3.96
C ALA A 54 16.47 8.80 -3.53
N MET A 55 15.64 8.74 -2.51
CA MET A 55 14.91 7.53 -2.21
C MET A 55 14.44 6.91 -3.54
N PRO A 56 14.39 5.60 -3.63
CA PRO A 56 13.88 4.94 -4.82
C PRO A 56 12.65 5.71 -5.29
N GLU A 57 12.61 6.06 -6.54
CA GLU A 57 11.73 7.07 -7.15
C GLU A 57 10.23 6.82 -6.95
N ASN A 58 9.85 5.94 -5.99
CA ASN A 58 8.45 5.57 -5.93
C ASN A 58 8.00 4.95 -4.62
N PRO A 59 7.51 5.71 -3.64
CA PRO A 59 6.63 5.16 -2.64
C PRO A 59 5.28 4.85 -3.30
N GLN A 60 4.82 3.62 -3.22
CA GLN A 60 3.67 3.14 -3.98
C GLN A 60 2.57 2.72 -3.04
N GLY A 61 1.35 3.07 -3.35
CA GLY A 61 0.18 2.67 -2.61
C GLY A 61 -0.07 1.16 -2.71
N ILE A 62 -0.75 0.60 -1.77
CA ILE A 62 -1.17 -0.79 -1.80
C ILE A 62 -2.44 -0.93 -2.63
N PRO A 63 -2.52 -1.92 -3.53
CA PRO A 63 -3.80 -2.35 -4.04
C PRO A 63 -4.63 -2.99 -2.94
N ILE A 64 -5.91 -2.85 -3.04
CA ILE A 64 -6.85 -3.65 -2.27
C ILE A 64 -6.63 -5.10 -2.69
N ASN A 65 -5.97 -5.87 -1.84
CA ASN A 65 -5.71 -7.27 -2.11
C ASN A 65 -6.91 -8.12 -1.68
N PRO A 66 -7.68 -8.71 -2.61
CA PRO A 66 -8.85 -9.48 -2.26
C PRO A 66 -8.56 -10.89 -1.74
N GLY A 67 -7.31 -11.31 -1.63
CA GLY A 67 -7.01 -12.74 -1.50
C GLY A 67 -6.13 -13.21 -0.36
N THR A 68 -5.47 -12.37 0.42
CA THR A 68 -4.57 -12.85 1.49
C THR A 68 -5.32 -13.16 2.78
N ASN A 69 -6.39 -13.91 2.69
CA ASN A 69 -7.21 -14.27 3.83
C ASN A 69 -6.70 -15.52 4.52
N GLY A 70 -6.30 -15.38 5.71
CA GLY A 70 -5.97 -16.51 6.55
C GLY A 70 -5.36 -16.12 7.87
N GLU A 71 -5.09 -14.92 8.02
CA GLU A 71 -4.91 -14.25 9.28
C GLU A 71 -5.57 -12.94 9.16
N THR A 72 -6.06 -12.56 10.18
CA THR A 72 -6.42 -11.31 10.71
C THR A 72 -5.46 -10.14 10.38
N GLN A 73 -4.79 -10.17 9.26
CA GLN A 73 -4.73 -9.02 8.44
C GLN A 73 -5.98 -9.15 7.60
N PRO A 74 -7.03 -8.44 7.96
CA PRO A 74 -8.03 -8.24 6.98
C PRO A 74 -7.23 -7.63 5.83
N THR A 75 -7.26 -8.26 4.66
CA THR A 75 -7.31 -7.50 3.44
C THR A 75 -7.99 -6.20 3.79
N PRO A 76 -7.70 -5.05 3.20
CA PRO A 76 -8.71 -4.03 3.23
C PRO A 76 -9.97 -4.69 2.68
N GLU A 77 -10.55 -5.55 3.52
CA GLU A 77 -11.92 -5.90 3.37
C GLU A 77 -12.54 -4.52 3.34
N PHE A 78 -13.04 -4.06 2.21
CA PHE A 78 -14.22 -3.27 2.31
C PHE A 78 -14.91 -3.79 3.54
N PRO A 79 -15.05 -2.98 4.58
CA PRO A 79 -15.25 -3.41 5.94
C PRO A 79 -16.09 -4.69 5.94
N ALA A 80 -15.69 -5.75 6.62
CA ALA A 80 -16.23 -7.12 6.56
C ALA A 80 -17.76 -7.23 6.54
N GLN A 81 -18.41 -6.12 6.71
CA GLN A 81 -19.80 -5.77 6.60
C GLN A 81 -20.38 -5.90 5.20
N LEU A 82 -19.49 -5.92 4.18
CA LEU A 82 -19.94 -6.09 2.79
C LEU A 82 -20.05 -7.56 2.39
N LYS A 83 -19.71 -8.48 3.25
CA LYS A 83 -20.21 -9.85 3.10
C LYS A 83 -21.71 -9.75 3.16
N ALA A 84 -22.35 -10.00 2.01
CA ALA A 84 -23.79 -10.07 1.88
C ALA A 84 -24.35 -10.75 3.14
N GLY A 85 -25.11 -10.00 3.92
CA GLY A 85 -25.93 -10.57 4.97
C GLY A 85 -26.85 -11.61 4.35
N PRO A 86 -27.48 -12.49 5.14
CA PRO A 86 -28.34 -13.54 4.64
C PRO A 86 -29.32 -12.93 3.65
N GLU A 87 -29.35 -13.51 2.45
CA GLU A 87 -30.13 -13.15 1.29
C GLU A 87 -31.32 -12.21 1.59
N GLY A 88 -31.23 -10.95 1.19
CA GLY A 88 -32.42 -10.11 1.14
C GLY A 88 -32.32 -8.62 1.35
N ASN A 89 -31.28 -8.05 1.95
CA ASN A 89 -31.23 -6.61 2.17
C ASN A 89 -30.13 -5.94 1.34
N GLN A 90 -30.48 -5.55 0.11
CA GLN A 90 -29.72 -4.61 -0.72
C GLN A 90 -29.95 -3.15 -0.26
N GLU A 91 -30.16 -2.92 1.03
CA GLU A 91 -30.42 -1.59 1.55
C GLU A 91 -29.19 -0.71 1.37
N GLY A 92 -29.33 0.35 0.58
CA GLY A 92 -28.31 1.36 0.38
C GLY A 92 -27.53 1.28 -0.94
N TYR A 93 -27.60 0.20 -1.69
CA TYR A 93 -26.97 0.12 -3.01
C TYR A 93 -27.84 0.69 -4.12
N PHE A 94 -27.23 1.26 -5.17
CA PHE A 94 -27.96 1.72 -6.35
C PHE A 94 -28.18 0.59 -7.36
N PHE A 95 -27.28 -0.39 -7.41
CA PHE A 95 -27.35 -1.56 -8.29
C PHE A 95 -26.46 -2.70 -7.77
N SER A 96 -26.56 -3.90 -8.36
CA SER A 96 -25.69 -5.05 -8.06
C SER A 96 -25.44 -5.85 -9.32
N LEU A 97 -24.21 -6.36 -9.49
CA LEU A 97 -23.79 -7.25 -10.57
C LEU A 97 -23.27 -8.61 -10.05
N GLN A 98 -23.52 -8.93 -8.79
CA GLN A 98 -22.99 -10.12 -8.13
C GLN A 98 -23.40 -11.46 -8.80
N ASP A 99 -24.50 -11.48 -9.52
CA ASP A 99 -24.91 -12.70 -10.23
C ASP A 99 -24.02 -13.06 -11.43
N LEU A 100 -23.21 -12.11 -11.94
CA LEU A 100 -22.38 -12.34 -13.14
C LEU A 100 -21.24 -13.32 -12.88
N GLY A 101 -20.59 -13.21 -11.73
CA GLY A 101 -19.44 -14.06 -11.39
C GLY A 101 -19.78 -15.30 -10.57
N LYS A 102 -20.98 -15.36 -10.02
CA LYS A 102 -21.40 -16.39 -9.06
C LYS A 102 -21.16 -17.83 -9.55
N TYR A 103 -21.61 -18.15 -10.75
CA TYR A 103 -21.51 -19.52 -11.28
C TYR A 103 -20.07 -19.87 -11.66
N ILE A 104 -19.36 -18.98 -12.35
CA ILE A 104 -17.95 -19.19 -12.73
C ILE A 104 -17.09 -19.29 -11.49
N GLY A 105 -17.34 -18.43 -10.50
CA GLY A 105 -16.60 -18.42 -9.25
C GLY A 105 -16.82 -19.71 -8.43
N GLN A 106 -18.03 -20.23 -8.38
CA GLN A 106 -18.32 -21.48 -7.69
C GLN A 106 -17.65 -22.70 -8.35
N ASP A 107 -17.62 -22.75 -9.68
CA ASP A 107 -16.92 -23.83 -10.40
C ASP A 107 -15.42 -23.78 -10.12
N LEU A 108 -14.78 -22.60 -10.17
CA LEU A 108 -13.36 -22.42 -9.86
C LEU A 108 -13.06 -22.74 -8.41
N GLN A 109 -13.88 -22.27 -7.48
CA GLN A 109 -13.77 -22.56 -6.05
C GLN A 109 -13.82 -24.07 -5.78
N SER A 110 -14.64 -24.82 -6.49
CA SER A 110 -14.70 -26.27 -6.32
C SER A 110 -13.39 -26.97 -6.68
N ASP A 111 -12.62 -26.37 -7.59
CA ASP A 111 -11.29 -26.84 -8.01
C ASP A 111 -10.15 -26.21 -7.16
N GLY A 112 -10.48 -25.38 -6.15
CA GLY A 112 -9.50 -24.73 -5.27
C GLY A 112 -8.88 -23.47 -5.87
N ILE A 113 -9.51 -22.84 -6.88
CA ILE A 113 -9.02 -21.64 -7.54
C ILE A 113 -9.95 -20.48 -7.18
N TYR A 114 -9.37 -19.40 -6.68
CA TYR A 114 -10.07 -18.17 -6.34
C TYR A 114 -9.48 -17.03 -7.16
N LEU A 115 -10.33 -16.33 -7.87
CA LEU A 115 -9.94 -15.16 -8.66
C LEU A 115 -10.39 -13.90 -7.95
N GLY A 116 -9.54 -12.89 -7.99
CA GLY A 116 -9.83 -11.60 -7.42
C GLY A 116 -9.14 -10.46 -8.15
N GLY A 117 -9.46 -9.26 -7.72
CA GLY A 117 -8.84 -8.08 -8.27
C GLY A 117 -9.57 -6.82 -7.88
N SER A 118 -8.96 -5.69 -8.24
CA SER A 118 -9.58 -4.39 -8.05
C SER A 118 -9.17 -3.43 -9.15
N TYR A 119 -9.95 -2.41 -9.29
CA TYR A 119 -9.55 -1.21 -10.03
C TYR A 119 -9.77 0.00 -9.15
N THR A 120 -8.75 0.84 -9.00
CA THR A 120 -8.85 2.11 -8.29
C THR A 120 -8.42 3.24 -9.20
N GLY A 121 -9.28 4.24 -9.37
CA GLY A 121 -8.98 5.46 -10.09
C GLY A 121 -9.07 6.66 -9.16
N VAL A 122 -8.02 7.50 -9.15
CA VAL A 122 -7.96 8.73 -8.35
C VAL A 122 -7.83 9.93 -9.27
N PHE A 123 -8.73 10.89 -9.12
CA PHE A 123 -8.65 12.20 -9.73
C PHE A 123 -8.42 13.26 -8.65
N GLY A 124 -7.46 14.16 -8.89
CA GLY A 124 -7.14 15.27 -8.00
C GLY A 124 -7.07 16.61 -8.73
N ASN A 125 -7.57 17.65 -8.07
CA ASN A 125 -7.40 19.05 -8.45
C ASN A 125 -6.58 19.75 -7.36
N PHE A 126 -5.46 20.37 -7.74
CA PHE A 126 -4.43 20.91 -6.87
C PHE A 126 -4.44 22.43 -6.92
N THR A 127 -4.43 23.06 -5.73
CA THR A 127 -4.36 24.52 -5.57
C THR A 127 -3.33 24.84 -4.49
N GLY A 128 -2.41 25.75 -4.77
CA GLY A 128 -1.21 25.96 -3.93
C GLY A 128 -0.14 24.91 -4.22
N GLY A 129 0.75 24.65 -3.27
CA GLY A 129 1.88 23.75 -3.49
C GLY A 129 2.88 24.31 -4.51
N ASN A 130 3.45 23.42 -5.31
CA ASN A 130 4.45 23.79 -6.34
C ASN A 130 3.80 24.41 -7.57
N GLU A 131 2.75 23.82 -8.10
CA GLU A 131 1.97 24.38 -9.22
C GLU A 131 0.50 23.96 -9.16
N PRO A 132 -0.45 24.81 -9.54
CA PRO A 132 -1.83 24.39 -9.66
C PRO A 132 -2.00 23.43 -10.84
N GLY A 133 -2.92 22.47 -10.72
CA GLY A 133 -3.16 21.53 -11.81
C GLY A 133 -4.19 20.48 -11.50
N GLN A 134 -4.33 19.54 -12.40
CA GLN A 134 -5.21 18.40 -12.26
C GLN A 134 -4.46 17.13 -12.71
N GLY A 135 -4.79 16.02 -12.07
CA GLY A 135 -4.18 14.74 -12.41
C GLY A 135 -5.15 13.58 -12.21
N TYR A 136 -4.80 12.48 -12.87
CA TYR A 136 -5.48 11.21 -12.74
C TYR A 136 -4.45 10.08 -12.64
N ASN A 137 -4.70 9.14 -11.72
CA ASN A 137 -3.99 7.88 -11.64
C ASN A 137 -4.98 6.74 -11.56
N GLY A 138 -4.62 5.62 -12.16
CA GLY A 138 -5.36 4.38 -12.12
C GLY A 138 -4.46 3.22 -11.71
N ASP A 139 -5.05 2.23 -11.07
CA ASP A 139 -4.42 1.02 -10.59
C ASP A 139 -5.33 -0.17 -10.89
N ALA A 140 -4.84 -1.13 -11.66
CA ALA A 140 -5.54 -2.35 -12.01
C ALA A 140 -4.79 -3.54 -11.41
N PHE A 141 -5.33 -4.09 -10.34
CA PHE A 141 -4.82 -5.24 -9.63
C PHE A 141 -5.60 -6.50 -9.97
N LEU A 142 -4.89 -7.60 -10.22
CA LEU A 142 -5.49 -8.91 -10.48
C LEU A 142 -4.73 -10.00 -9.75
N GLY A 143 -5.46 -10.96 -9.21
CA GLY A 143 -4.85 -12.04 -8.48
C GLY A 143 -5.59 -13.36 -8.54
N THR A 144 -4.90 -14.39 -8.12
CA THR A 144 -5.45 -15.71 -7.88
C THR A 144 -4.87 -16.33 -6.63
N ASP A 145 -5.72 -16.94 -5.84
CA ASP A 145 -5.33 -17.80 -4.72
C ASP A 145 -5.61 -19.26 -5.09
N LEU A 146 -4.63 -20.10 -4.83
CA LEU A 146 -4.70 -21.54 -5.06
C LEU A 146 -4.75 -22.27 -3.72
N ASP A 147 -5.91 -22.82 -3.37
CA ASP A 147 -6.11 -23.62 -2.16
C ASP A 147 -5.47 -25.01 -2.35
N LEU A 148 -4.27 -25.19 -1.86
CA LEU A 148 -3.55 -26.44 -1.99
C LEU A 148 -4.15 -27.59 -1.17
N ASN A 149 -4.98 -27.27 -0.17
CA ASN A 149 -5.73 -28.30 0.54
C ASN A 149 -6.79 -28.93 -0.39
N ARG A 150 -7.54 -28.12 -1.12
CA ARG A 150 -8.53 -28.61 -2.09
C ARG A 150 -7.87 -29.28 -3.31
N MET A 151 -6.80 -28.69 -3.82
CA MET A 151 -6.12 -29.16 -5.04
C MET A 151 -5.29 -30.41 -4.82
N LEU A 152 -4.54 -30.45 -3.71
CA LEU A 152 -3.49 -31.44 -3.47
C LEU A 152 -3.60 -32.15 -2.12
N GLY A 153 -4.52 -31.73 -1.22
CA GLY A 153 -4.66 -32.26 0.13
C GLY A 153 -3.58 -31.76 1.11
N ILE A 154 -2.90 -30.64 0.81
CA ILE A 154 -1.92 -30.02 1.69
C ILE A 154 -2.64 -29.06 2.61
N GLN A 155 -2.96 -29.52 3.81
CA GLN A 155 -3.76 -28.74 4.77
C GLN A 155 -3.08 -27.42 5.14
N GLY A 156 -3.87 -26.34 5.15
CA GLY A 156 -3.44 -25.02 5.56
C GLY A 156 -2.47 -24.33 4.58
N ALA A 157 -2.23 -24.91 3.39
CA ALA A 157 -1.34 -24.33 2.39
C ALA A 157 -2.11 -23.63 1.28
N ALA A 158 -1.55 -22.50 0.82
CA ALA A 158 -2.01 -21.76 -0.34
C ALA A 158 -0.83 -21.20 -1.15
N ILE A 159 -1.06 -20.93 -2.43
CA ILE A 159 -0.18 -20.10 -3.26
C ILE A 159 -0.95 -18.86 -3.65
N HIS A 160 -0.30 -17.70 -3.50
CA HIS A 160 -0.78 -16.41 -3.94
C HIS A 160 -0.02 -15.96 -5.16
N PHE A 161 -0.73 -15.40 -6.15
CA PHE A 161 -0.13 -14.83 -7.35
C PHE A 161 -0.91 -13.57 -7.73
N TYR A 162 -0.24 -12.41 -7.61
CA TYR A 162 -0.85 -11.12 -7.89
C TYR A 162 0.00 -10.30 -8.84
N VAL A 163 -0.68 -9.57 -9.71
CA VAL A 163 -0.07 -8.64 -10.67
C VAL A 163 -0.82 -7.32 -10.63
N ASP A 164 -0.10 -6.27 -10.93
CA ASP A 164 -0.55 -4.89 -10.87
C ASP A 164 -0.19 -4.17 -12.17
N ASP A 165 -1.05 -3.25 -12.64
CA ASP A 165 -0.76 -2.33 -13.75
C ASP A 165 -1.22 -0.92 -13.37
N ARG A 166 -0.27 -0.04 -13.12
CA ARG A 166 -0.51 1.36 -12.75
C ARG A 166 -0.39 2.28 -13.94
N GLN A 167 -1.23 3.30 -13.93
CA GLN A 167 -1.34 4.30 -15.00
C GLN A 167 -1.44 5.69 -14.40
N GLY A 168 -0.96 6.70 -15.14
CA GLY A 168 -1.14 8.10 -14.76
C GLY A 168 0.16 8.86 -14.62
N GLY A 169 0.10 9.97 -13.91
CA GLY A 169 1.19 10.90 -13.73
C GLY A 169 1.63 11.06 -12.28
N TRP A 170 2.67 11.80 -12.08
CA TRP A 170 3.21 12.10 -10.78
C TRP A 170 2.54 13.33 -10.15
N PHE A 171 1.73 13.14 -9.12
CA PHE A 171 1.03 14.22 -8.44
C PHE A 171 1.95 15.10 -7.59
N ALA A 172 3.09 14.56 -7.16
CA ALA A 172 4.08 15.30 -6.39
C ALA A 172 4.53 16.60 -7.07
N LYS A 173 4.51 16.67 -8.41
CA LYS A 173 4.83 17.91 -9.13
C LYS A 173 3.87 19.07 -8.81
N PHE A 174 2.60 18.79 -8.57
CA PHE A 174 1.62 19.80 -8.21
C PHE A 174 1.74 20.18 -6.75
N MET A 175 1.87 19.17 -5.88
CA MET A 175 1.90 19.36 -4.43
C MET A 175 3.23 19.92 -3.94
N GLY A 176 4.32 19.49 -4.55
CA GLY A 176 5.68 19.72 -4.05
C GLY A 176 6.05 18.84 -2.85
N SER A 177 5.27 17.79 -2.62
CA SER A 177 5.48 16.82 -1.56
C SER A 177 5.75 15.44 -2.13
N HIS A 178 6.65 14.73 -1.47
CA HIS A 178 6.95 13.34 -1.73
C HIS A 178 6.15 12.40 -0.80
N TYR A 179 5.89 12.81 0.44
CA TYR A 179 5.36 11.95 1.49
C TYR A 179 3.84 11.89 1.55
N THR A 180 3.10 12.86 0.96
CA THR A 180 1.66 12.99 1.14
C THR A 180 0.84 12.92 -0.15
N GLN A 181 1.44 12.49 -1.26
CA GLN A 181 0.71 12.34 -2.52
C GLN A 181 -0.36 11.24 -2.42
N PRO A 182 -1.31 11.15 -3.36
CA PRO A 182 -2.23 10.01 -3.39
C PRO A 182 -1.47 8.69 -3.46
N GLN A 183 -1.94 7.69 -2.70
CA GLN A 183 -1.31 6.37 -2.60
C GLN A 183 -1.13 5.67 -3.94
N ILE A 184 -2.06 5.89 -4.89
CA ILE A 184 -1.95 5.39 -6.24
C ILE A 184 -1.28 6.45 -7.07
N PHE A 185 -0.04 6.25 -7.40
CA PHE A 185 0.70 7.12 -8.30
C PHE A 185 1.73 6.29 -9.06
N GLY A 186 2.19 6.77 -10.18
CA GLY A 186 3.11 5.98 -10.94
C GLY A 186 3.81 6.75 -12.05
N PRO A 187 5.00 7.34 -11.80
CA PRO A 187 5.85 7.78 -12.89
C PRO A 187 6.39 6.61 -13.70
N ASN A 188 6.52 5.43 -13.09
CA ASN A 188 6.99 4.20 -13.73
C ASN A 188 5.84 3.20 -13.88
N ALA A 189 4.70 3.68 -14.37
CA ALA A 189 3.55 2.85 -14.64
C ALA A 189 3.96 1.68 -15.54
N ASN A 190 3.96 0.48 -14.97
CA ASN A 190 4.24 -0.75 -15.69
C ASN A 190 3.45 -1.90 -15.10
N PHE A 191 3.27 -2.92 -15.91
CA PHE A 191 2.75 -4.19 -15.45
C PHE A 191 3.83 -4.91 -14.64
N ARG A 192 3.51 -5.31 -13.41
CA ARG A 192 4.46 -5.95 -12.49
C ARG A 192 3.87 -7.12 -11.70
N LEU A 193 4.78 -7.99 -11.28
CA LEU A 193 4.51 -8.98 -10.26
C LEU A 193 4.51 -8.30 -8.89
N GLU A 194 3.38 -8.36 -8.20
CA GLU A 194 3.24 -7.84 -6.84
C GLU A 194 3.47 -8.92 -5.79
N GLU A 195 2.94 -10.11 -6.03
CA GLU A 195 3.17 -11.22 -5.11
C GLU A 195 3.26 -12.56 -5.86
N PHE A 196 4.19 -13.39 -5.43
CA PHE A 196 4.22 -14.82 -5.71
C PHE A 196 4.75 -15.54 -4.47
N SER A 197 3.85 -16.10 -3.68
CA SER A 197 4.19 -16.61 -2.37
C SER A 197 3.56 -17.97 -2.07
N TRP A 198 4.22 -18.70 -1.17
CA TRP A 198 3.69 -19.87 -0.47
C TRP A 198 3.30 -19.46 0.94
N ASP A 199 2.07 -19.72 1.30
CA ASP A 199 1.51 -19.46 2.62
C ASP A 199 1.12 -20.77 3.29
N GLN A 200 1.54 -20.97 4.54
CA GLN A 200 1.29 -22.17 5.31
C GLN A 200 0.82 -21.83 6.73
N SER A 201 -0.41 -22.24 7.05
CA SER A 201 -0.92 -22.26 8.41
C SER A 201 -0.77 -23.65 9.04
N LEU A 202 -0.39 -23.69 10.30
CA LEU A 202 -0.16 -24.90 11.08
C LEU A 202 -0.80 -24.76 12.48
N PHE A 203 -1.17 -25.90 13.07
CA PHE A 203 -1.68 -25.97 14.46
C PHE A 203 -2.93 -25.09 14.67
N ASN A 204 -3.90 -25.14 13.75
CA ASN A 204 -5.11 -24.31 13.79
C ASN A 204 -4.78 -22.81 13.87
N ASP A 205 -3.91 -22.35 12.99
CA ASP A 205 -3.47 -20.96 12.86
C ASP A 205 -2.59 -20.39 13.99
N HIS A 206 -2.11 -21.28 14.91
CA HIS A 206 -1.16 -20.84 15.93
C HIS A 206 0.25 -20.58 15.41
N LEU A 207 0.61 -21.13 14.28
CA LEU A 207 1.86 -20.87 13.58
C LEU A 207 1.61 -20.70 12.09
N ARG A 208 2.09 -19.62 11.52
CA ARG A 208 1.99 -19.37 10.09
C ARG A 208 3.31 -18.85 9.53
N PHE A 209 3.62 -19.22 8.31
CA PHE A 209 4.71 -18.63 7.55
C PHE A 209 4.29 -18.35 6.11
N LEU A 210 4.80 -17.25 5.61
CA LEU A 210 4.68 -16.79 4.23
C LEU A 210 6.09 -16.64 3.67
N VAL A 211 6.35 -17.10 2.46
CA VAL A 211 7.66 -16.98 1.83
C VAL A 211 7.50 -16.86 0.32
N GLY A 212 8.28 -15.98 -0.29
CA GLY A 212 8.25 -15.77 -1.74
C GLY A 212 8.70 -14.37 -2.16
N ARG A 213 8.14 -13.91 -3.27
CA ARG A 213 8.18 -12.51 -3.69
C ARG A 213 6.99 -11.82 -3.04
N ILE A 214 7.25 -10.98 -2.05
CA ILE A 214 6.23 -10.34 -1.21
C ILE A 214 6.69 -8.94 -0.83
N ASN A 215 5.76 -8.13 -0.33
CA ASN A 215 6.09 -6.78 0.11
C ASN A 215 6.00 -6.66 1.64
N PRO A 216 7.02 -6.14 2.33
CA PRO A 216 7.02 -6.02 3.79
C PRO A 216 5.94 -5.05 4.31
N THR A 217 5.54 -4.04 3.52
CA THR A 217 4.55 -3.04 3.94
C THR A 217 3.11 -3.57 3.95
N THR A 218 2.86 -4.75 3.40
CA THR A 218 1.57 -5.44 3.53
C THR A 218 1.46 -6.26 4.80
N ASP A 219 2.58 -6.50 5.48
CA ASP A 219 2.69 -7.43 6.59
C ASP A 219 2.95 -6.74 7.95
N PHE A 220 3.66 -5.60 7.96
CA PHE A 220 4.11 -4.92 9.17
C PHE A 220 3.62 -3.48 9.20
N ASP A 221 3.31 -2.98 10.40
CA ASP A 221 2.83 -1.61 10.60
C ASP A 221 1.61 -1.26 9.73
N PHE A 222 0.77 -2.23 9.49
CA PHE A 222 -0.40 -2.14 8.62
C PHE A 222 -1.72 -2.18 9.40
N SER A 223 -2.70 -1.40 8.93
CA SER A 223 -4.10 -1.54 9.34
C SER A 223 -5.02 -1.40 8.13
N PRO A 224 -6.08 -2.23 8.03
CA PRO A 224 -7.07 -2.13 6.94
C PRO A 224 -7.77 -0.77 6.87
N ILE A 225 -7.92 -0.08 7.99
CA ILE A 225 -8.51 1.27 8.04
C ILE A 225 -7.68 2.27 7.24
N TYR A 226 -6.37 2.11 7.20
CA TYR A 226 -5.49 3.10 6.56
C TYR A 226 -5.79 3.27 5.08
N CYS A 227 -6.12 2.17 4.37
CA CYS A 227 -6.40 2.25 2.93
C CYS A 227 -7.83 2.68 2.59
N ASN A 228 -8.62 3.12 3.58
CA ASN A 228 -9.80 3.95 3.38
C ASN A 228 -9.47 5.44 3.20
N PHE A 229 -8.18 5.79 3.17
CA PHE A 229 -7.67 7.13 2.89
C PHE A 229 -6.90 7.15 1.56
N ILE A 230 -6.79 8.33 0.98
CA ILE A 230 -6.19 8.53 -0.35
C ILE A 230 -4.70 8.83 -0.25
N SER A 231 -4.26 9.50 0.82
CA SER A 231 -2.87 9.91 0.97
C SER A 231 -1.93 8.76 1.32
N THR A 232 -0.73 8.74 0.71
CA THR A 232 0.37 7.86 1.10
C THR A 232 0.84 8.07 2.53
N SER A 233 0.53 9.23 3.11
CA SER A 233 0.86 9.47 4.52
C SER A 233 -0.03 8.67 5.49
N VAL A 234 -1.10 8.04 5.01
CA VAL A 234 -1.98 7.18 5.82
C VAL A 234 -1.95 5.73 5.32
N CYS A 235 -2.12 5.51 4.01
CA CYS A 235 -2.11 4.19 3.39
C CYS A 235 -0.78 3.96 2.65
N PRO A 236 -0.09 2.84 2.86
CA PRO A 236 -0.51 1.64 3.60
C PRO A 236 -0.16 1.66 5.09
N ASN A 237 0.89 2.36 5.48
CA ASN A 237 1.46 2.35 6.82
C ASN A 237 2.27 3.62 7.10
N ALA A 238 2.91 3.68 8.26
CA ALA A 238 3.75 4.81 8.62
C ALA A 238 4.84 5.06 7.57
N GLY A 239 4.97 6.33 7.18
CA GLY A 239 5.92 6.74 6.15
C GLY A 239 7.36 6.26 6.33
N PRO A 240 7.96 6.26 7.53
CA PRO A 240 9.35 5.79 7.67
C PRO A 240 9.60 4.35 7.21
N LEU A 241 8.64 3.42 7.35
CA LEU A 241 8.83 2.07 6.82
C LEU A 241 8.96 2.07 5.28
N ILE A 242 8.31 3.03 4.61
CA ILE A 242 8.30 3.15 3.16
C ILE A 242 9.48 3.99 2.65
N PHE A 243 9.73 5.13 3.32
CA PHE A 243 10.62 6.16 2.80
C PHE A 243 12.03 6.14 3.39
N ASP A 244 12.19 5.48 4.54
CA ASP A 244 13.48 5.41 5.23
C ASP A 244 14.21 4.09 5.00
N THR A 245 13.58 3.08 4.38
CA THR A 245 14.21 1.81 4.02
C THR A 245 14.47 1.73 2.52
N ALA A 246 15.29 0.79 2.08
CA ALA A 246 15.49 0.51 0.67
C ALA A 246 14.48 -0.54 0.15
N ALA A 247 13.74 -1.18 1.03
CA ALA A 247 12.64 -2.05 0.67
C ALA A 247 11.53 -1.25 -0.01
N GLY A 248 11.05 -1.72 -1.14
CA GLY A 248 10.00 -1.05 -1.89
C GLY A 248 8.65 -1.10 -1.18
N ALA A 249 7.82 -0.08 -1.36
CA ALA A 249 6.40 -0.16 -1.01
C ALA A 249 5.62 -0.95 -2.05
N ALA A 250 4.47 -1.52 -1.68
CA ALA A 250 3.58 -2.15 -2.64
C ALA A 250 3.26 -1.21 -3.82
N PRO A 251 3.24 -1.72 -5.07
CA PRO A 251 3.26 -3.12 -5.51
C PRO A 251 4.67 -3.70 -5.80
N VAL A 252 5.73 -3.14 -5.22
CA VAL A 252 7.08 -3.69 -5.36
C VAL A 252 7.19 -4.95 -4.52
N SER A 253 7.56 -6.07 -5.11
CA SER A 253 7.81 -7.31 -4.40
C SER A 253 9.28 -7.66 -4.35
N GLU A 254 9.73 -8.18 -3.23
CA GLU A 254 11.09 -8.58 -2.94
C GLU A 254 11.13 -10.01 -2.43
N TRP A 255 12.28 -10.68 -2.51
CA TRP A 255 12.40 -11.97 -1.87
C TRP A 255 12.37 -11.81 -0.35
N GLY A 256 11.52 -12.57 0.28
CA GLY A 256 11.41 -12.49 1.73
C GLY A 256 10.48 -13.52 2.32
N GLY A 257 10.25 -13.36 3.60
CA GLY A 257 9.31 -14.19 4.33
C GLY A 257 9.06 -13.68 5.74
N ARG A 258 7.96 -14.14 6.30
CA ARG A 258 7.61 -13.90 7.68
C ARG A 258 7.14 -15.14 8.40
N ILE A 259 7.31 -15.12 9.70
CA ILE A 259 6.75 -16.10 10.63
C ILE A 259 5.87 -15.36 11.60
N THR A 260 4.63 -15.85 11.79
CA THR A 260 3.71 -15.37 12.80
C THR A 260 3.41 -16.51 13.79
N LEU A 261 3.60 -16.24 15.07
CA LEU A 261 3.24 -17.13 16.17
C LEU A 261 2.07 -16.51 16.94
N LYS A 262 0.97 -17.22 17.07
CA LYS A 262 -0.21 -16.84 17.86
C LYS A 262 -0.35 -17.72 19.11
N PRO A 263 0.12 -17.26 20.28
CA PRO A 263 -0.11 -17.99 21.53
C PRO A 263 -1.61 -18.09 21.89
N THR A 264 -2.38 -17.08 21.53
CA THR A 264 -3.84 -17.06 21.48
C THR A 264 -4.27 -16.55 20.11
N LEU A 265 -5.54 -16.71 19.73
CA LEU A 265 -6.02 -16.18 18.44
C LEU A 265 -5.98 -14.65 18.38
N GLN A 266 -5.93 -13.96 19.54
CA GLN A 266 -5.90 -12.50 19.62
C GLN A 266 -4.47 -11.93 19.74
N THR A 267 -3.51 -12.70 20.25
CA THR A 267 -2.13 -12.22 20.48
C THR A 267 -1.20 -12.83 19.47
N TYR A 268 -0.38 -12.01 18.84
CA TYR A 268 0.59 -12.47 17.86
C TYR A 268 1.99 -11.89 18.09
N PHE A 269 2.99 -12.67 17.63
CA PHE A 269 4.38 -12.28 17.47
C PHE A 269 4.73 -12.52 16.00
N ARG A 270 5.25 -11.52 15.34
CA ARG A 270 5.61 -11.58 13.93
C ARG A 270 7.04 -11.11 13.73
N VAL A 271 7.79 -11.81 12.89
CA VAL A 271 9.13 -11.43 12.45
C VAL A 271 9.26 -11.73 10.96
N GLY A 272 9.87 -10.82 10.23
CA GLY A 272 10.15 -10.97 8.81
C GLY A 272 11.63 -10.77 8.48
N ALA A 273 12.01 -11.19 7.28
CA ALA A 273 13.27 -10.84 6.66
C ALA A 273 13.02 -10.69 5.14
N TYR A 274 13.39 -9.57 4.60
CA TYR A 274 13.15 -9.19 3.20
C TYR A 274 14.43 -8.68 2.57
N GLU A 275 14.63 -9.02 1.32
CA GLU A 275 15.67 -8.46 0.50
C GLU A 275 15.50 -6.94 0.40
N ASP A 276 16.60 -6.22 0.44
CA ASP A 276 16.65 -4.79 0.16
C ASP A 276 17.31 -4.57 -1.21
N ASP A 277 16.50 -4.36 -2.24
CA ASP A 277 16.99 -4.06 -3.60
C ASP A 277 16.29 -2.79 -4.14
N ALA A 278 16.94 -1.64 -3.98
CA ALA A 278 16.43 -0.37 -4.51
C ALA A 278 16.21 -0.37 -6.04
N PHE A 279 16.77 -1.33 -6.78
CA PHE A 279 16.58 -1.46 -8.22
C PHE A 279 15.30 -2.23 -8.61
N GLU A 280 14.66 -2.92 -7.66
CA GLU A 280 13.35 -3.54 -7.91
C GLU A 280 12.25 -2.50 -8.07
N ASN A 281 12.42 -1.32 -7.50
CA ASN A 281 11.44 -0.26 -7.59
C ASN A 281 11.17 0.19 -9.05
N PRO A 282 12.16 0.50 -9.90
CA PRO A 282 11.94 0.74 -11.33
C PRO A 282 11.72 -0.56 -12.12
N GLY A 283 11.96 -1.74 -11.53
CA GLY A 283 11.72 -3.04 -12.11
C GLY A 283 10.25 -3.41 -12.22
N ASN A 284 9.98 -4.64 -12.63
CA ASN A 284 8.62 -5.16 -12.74
C ASN A 284 8.36 -6.43 -11.90
N GLY A 285 9.27 -6.78 -10.98
CA GLY A 285 9.15 -7.92 -10.10
C GLY A 285 9.37 -9.31 -10.76
N PHE A 286 9.59 -9.37 -12.08
CA PHE A 286 9.87 -10.63 -12.79
C PHE A 286 11.37 -10.92 -12.95
N ASP A 287 12.26 -10.04 -12.52
CA ASP A 287 13.66 -10.35 -12.30
C ASP A 287 13.81 -10.99 -10.92
N TRP A 288 14.19 -12.25 -10.90
CA TRP A 288 14.28 -13.06 -9.68
C TRP A 288 15.71 -13.19 -9.16
N SER A 289 16.63 -12.41 -9.72
CA SER A 289 18.02 -12.35 -9.28
C SER A 289 18.16 -11.53 -8.01
N THR A 290 18.89 -12.05 -7.02
CA THR A 290 19.27 -11.33 -5.79
C THR A 290 20.63 -10.63 -5.91
N SER A 291 21.20 -10.56 -7.13
CA SER A 291 22.56 -10.04 -7.33
C SER A 291 22.72 -8.54 -7.11
N ARG A 292 21.59 -7.80 -7.01
CA ARG A 292 21.55 -6.36 -6.79
C ARG A 292 21.14 -5.99 -5.36
N ALA A 293 20.75 -6.99 -4.56
CA ALA A 293 20.45 -6.77 -3.16
C ALA A 293 21.63 -6.10 -2.44
N THR A 294 21.33 -5.08 -1.68
CA THR A 294 22.31 -4.25 -0.96
C THR A 294 22.24 -4.44 0.54
N GLY A 295 21.18 -5.08 1.02
CA GLY A 295 20.95 -5.36 2.42
C GLY A 295 19.69 -6.21 2.65
N GLU A 296 19.27 -6.26 3.91
CA GLU A 296 18.01 -6.91 4.34
C GLU A 296 17.25 -6.00 5.32
N LEU A 297 15.94 -5.96 5.15
CA LEU A 297 15.01 -5.39 6.11
C LEU A 297 14.48 -6.49 7.04
N ILE A 298 14.62 -6.31 8.34
CA ILE A 298 14.18 -7.25 9.38
C ILE A 298 13.18 -6.55 10.30
N PRO A 299 11.87 -6.59 10.00
CA PRO A 299 10.84 -6.07 10.88
C PRO A 299 10.43 -7.10 11.93
N PHE A 300 10.00 -6.58 13.09
CA PHE A 300 9.44 -7.34 14.20
C PHE A 300 8.21 -6.62 14.76
N GLN A 301 7.16 -7.38 15.09
CA GLN A 301 5.91 -6.82 15.62
C GLN A 301 5.29 -7.76 16.65
N VAL A 302 4.73 -7.18 17.70
CA VAL A 302 3.92 -7.85 18.71
C VAL A 302 2.59 -7.13 18.82
N GLY A 303 1.48 -7.85 18.71
CA GLY A 303 0.18 -7.23 18.73
C GLY A 303 -0.89 -8.06 19.44
N TYR A 304 -1.98 -7.36 19.69
CA TYR A 304 -3.24 -7.91 20.19
C TYR A 304 -4.39 -7.34 19.35
N GLU A 305 -5.23 -8.21 18.83
CA GLU A 305 -6.37 -7.82 17.99
C GLU A 305 -7.60 -8.63 18.30
N THR A 306 -8.77 -8.01 18.18
CA THR A 306 -10.07 -8.62 18.32
C THR A 306 -10.96 -8.30 17.13
N ASN A 307 -11.97 -9.11 16.90
CA ASN A 307 -12.98 -8.89 15.87
C ASN A 307 -14.40 -8.88 16.49
N PHE A 308 -15.42 -8.74 15.65
CA PHE A 308 -16.81 -8.70 16.12
C PHE A 308 -17.33 -10.03 16.69
N ASP A 309 -16.66 -11.15 16.44
CA ASP A 309 -17.05 -12.46 16.97
C ASP A 309 -16.67 -12.61 18.45
N ASP A 310 -15.58 -11.95 18.87
CA ASP A 310 -15.02 -12.07 20.22
C ASP A 310 -15.04 -10.76 21.03
N ASP A 311 -15.32 -9.61 20.40
CA ASP A 311 -15.38 -8.30 21.07
C ASP A 311 -16.52 -7.44 20.55
N ALA A 312 -17.35 -6.93 21.44
CA ALA A 312 -18.42 -5.99 21.06
C ALA A 312 -17.88 -4.68 20.48
N TYR A 313 -16.67 -4.30 20.84
CA TYR A 313 -15.95 -3.10 20.39
C TYR A 313 -14.54 -3.48 19.93
N PRO A 314 -14.38 -4.02 18.71
CA PRO A 314 -13.10 -4.50 18.18
C PRO A 314 -11.96 -3.51 18.34
N ARG A 315 -10.78 -4.05 18.60
CA ARG A 315 -9.56 -3.27 18.83
C ARG A 315 -8.34 -3.98 18.29
N ALA A 316 -7.34 -3.20 17.94
CA ALA A 316 -6.01 -3.69 17.60
C ALA A 316 -4.95 -2.76 18.19
N TYR A 317 -3.95 -3.34 18.83
CA TYR A 317 -2.81 -2.63 19.40
C TYR A 317 -1.55 -3.39 19.07
N ASP A 318 -0.56 -2.72 18.56
CA ASP A 318 0.73 -3.34 18.34
C ASP A 318 1.89 -2.39 18.61
N VAL A 319 3.03 -3.00 18.82
CA VAL A 319 4.33 -2.35 18.87
C VAL A 319 5.30 -3.12 18.01
N GLY A 320 6.14 -2.41 17.29
CA GLY A 320 7.13 -3.04 16.44
C GLY A 320 8.39 -2.23 16.29
N ALA A 321 9.31 -2.80 15.56
CA ALA A 321 10.59 -2.20 15.20
C ALA A 321 11.07 -2.78 13.88
N TYR A 322 11.92 -2.06 13.17
CA TYR A 322 12.69 -2.62 12.08
C TYR A 322 14.17 -2.34 12.25
N TYR A 323 14.96 -3.24 11.68
CA TYR A 323 16.38 -3.10 11.43
C TYR A 323 16.63 -3.31 9.94
N ASP A 324 17.16 -2.30 9.29
CA ASP A 324 17.60 -2.31 7.91
C ASP A 324 19.12 -2.22 7.91
N ASN A 325 19.80 -3.25 7.40
CA ASN A 325 21.27 -3.35 7.43
C ASN A 325 21.94 -2.73 6.20
N ASN A 326 21.18 -2.05 5.38
CA ASN A 326 21.69 -1.39 4.19
C ASN A 326 22.64 -0.25 4.52
N THR A 327 23.39 0.19 3.53
CA THR A 327 24.29 1.35 3.63
C THR A 327 23.76 2.48 2.78
N TYR A 328 23.63 3.65 3.39
CA TYR A 328 23.05 4.84 2.79
C TYR A 328 24.07 5.94 2.59
N ASN A 329 23.90 6.74 1.58
CA ASN A 329 24.73 7.91 1.35
C ASN A 329 24.26 9.07 2.26
N ASP A 330 25.18 9.69 3.00
CA ASP A 330 24.91 10.94 3.70
C ASP A 330 24.62 12.05 2.67
N PRO A 331 23.47 12.75 2.77
CA PRO A 331 23.11 13.77 1.80
C PRO A 331 23.90 15.08 1.99
N LEU A 332 24.46 15.30 3.19
CA LEU A 332 25.07 16.58 3.58
C LEU A 332 26.59 16.55 3.52
N TYR A 333 27.23 15.42 3.87
CA TYR A 333 28.68 15.33 4.02
C TYR A 333 29.32 14.36 3.03
N ASN A 334 30.52 14.72 2.56
CA ASN A 334 31.36 13.80 1.80
C ASN A 334 32.20 12.92 2.74
N ALA A 335 32.94 11.95 2.17
CA ALA A 335 33.79 10.99 2.91
C ALA A 335 34.86 11.64 3.80
N PHE A 336 35.10 12.94 3.65
CA PHE A 336 36.03 13.72 4.49
C PHE A 336 35.32 14.58 5.55
N GLY A 337 33.97 14.46 5.67
CA GLY A 337 33.15 15.25 6.58
C GLY A 337 32.95 16.71 6.17
N LEU A 338 33.17 17.03 4.89
CA LEU A 338 32.97 18.36 4.35
C LEU A 338 31.62 18.45 3.62
N PRO A 339 30.94 19.64 3.58
CA PRO A 339 29.69 19.82 2.87
C PRO A 339 29.76 19.34 1.40
N LEU A 340 28.96 18.35 1.07
CA LEU A 340 28.98 17.66 -0.22
C LEU A 340 28.60 18.58 -1.36
N ALA A 341 27.60 19.45 -1.18
CA ALA A 341 27.16 20.42 -2.17
C ALA A 341 28.23 21.47 -2.53
N VAL A 342 29.15 21.73 -1.64
CA VAL A 342 30.21 22.77 -1.81
C VAL A 342 31.49 22.16 -2.33
N TYR A 343 31.92 21.05 -1.76
CA TYR A 343 33.25 20.47 -2.03
C TYR A 343 33.20 19.26 -2.97
N GLY A 344 32.00 18.71 -3.24
CA GLY A 344 31.85 17.50 -4.04
C GLY A 344 32.51 16.27 -3.39
N GLY A 345 32.79 15.26 -4.21
CA GLY A 345 33.43 14.02 -3.78
C GLY A 345 32.43 12.87 -3.56
N LEU A 346 32.92 11.77 -3.02
CA LEU A 346 32.07 10.64 -2.63
C LEU A 346 31.31 10.97 -1.34
N PRO A 347 30.01 10.68 -1.22
CA PRO A 347 29.28 10.88 0.01
C PRO A 347 29.83 10.03 1.14
N MET A 348 29.72 10.50 2.36
CA MET A 348 29.91 9.70 3.56
C MET A 348 28.89 8.58 3.60
N GLN A 349 29.25 7.44 4.10
CA GLN A 349 28.38 6.28 4.18
C GLN A 349 27.81 6.15 5.60
N ASP A 350 26.51 6.16 5.70
CA ASP A 350 25.77 5.92 6.94
C ASP A 350 25.24 4.46 6.92
N PRO A 351 25.68 3.60 7.85
CA PRO A 351 25.21 2.23 7.93
C PRO A 351 23.91 2.15 8.71
N ASN A 352 23.08 1.23 8.34
CA ASN A 352 21.88 0.78 9.05
C ASN A 352 20.86 1.88 9.32
N ARG A 353 19.59 1.54 9.21
CA ARG A 353 18.48 2.35 9.68
C ARG A 353 17.59 1.54 10.61
N THR A 354 17.08 2.18 11.64
CA THR A 354 16.24 1.53 12.64
C THR A 354 15.13 2.45 13.07
N ALA A 355 13.93 1.89 13.26
CA ALA A 355 12.83 2.62 13.87
C ALA A 355 12.01 1.71 14.79
N VAL A 356 11.20 2.36 15.63
CA VAL A 356 10.21 1.70 16.48
C VAL A 356 8.85 2.36 16.27
N TRP A 357 7.77 1.58 16.33
CA TRP A 357 6.42 2.11 16.21
C TRP A 357 5.46 1.59 17.28
N VAL A 358 4.39 2.35 17.46
CA VAL A 358 3.22 1.99 18.24
C VAL A 358 1.98 2.30 17.42
N GLN A 359 1.14 1.31 17.21
CA GLN A 359 -0.10 1.43 16.47
C GLN A 359 -1.28 1.09 17.38
N THR A 360 -2.36 1.84 17.25
CA THR A 360 -3.59 1.61 18.00
C THR A 360 -4.82 1.80 17.13
N GLN A 361 -5.80 0.93 17.33
CA GLN A 361 -7.11 1.03 16.74
C GLN A 361 -8.16 0.59 17.77
N GLN A 362 -9.24 1.35 17.93
CA GLN A 362 -10.27 1.05 18.90
C GLN A 362 -11.63 1.53 18.41
N MET A 363 -12.60 0.62 18.27
CA MET A 363 -13.98 1.02 18.16
C MET A 363 -14.45 1.61 19.49
N ILE A 364 -14.99 2.83 19.48
CA ILE A 364 -15.40 3.55 20.68
C ILE A 364 -16.90 3.80 20.76
N TYR A 365 -17.62 3.62 19.66
CA TYR A 365 -19.06 3.78 19.61
C TYR A 365 -19.65 2.81 18.60
N ARG A 366 -20.75 2.14 18.99
CA ARG A 366 -21.51 1.18 18.18
C ARG A 366 -22.99 1.38 18.43
N PRO A 367 -23.73 1.97 17.47
CA PRO A 367 -25.13 2.34 17.68
C PRO A 367 -26.09 1.15 17.75
N ASP A 368 -25.69 0.00 17.14
CA ASP A 368 -26.47 -1.23 17.13
C ASP A 368 -25.54 -2.44 17.23
N MET A 369 -25.72 -3.25 18.27
CA MET A 369 -24.90 -4.44 18.54
C MET A 369 -25.09 -5.55 17.50
N ASN A 370 -26.15 -5.52 16.69
CA ASN A 370 -26.37 -6.46 15.61
C ASN A 370 -25.81 -5.99 14.26
N SER A 371 -25.18 -4.82 14.24
CA SER A 371 -24.54 -4.28 13.05
C SER A 371 -23.06 -4.00 13.33
N HIS A 372 -22.27 -3.86 12.27
CA HIS A 372 -20.88 -3.45 12.40
C HIS A 372 -20.69 -1.93 12.30
N ARG A 373 -21.78 -1.17 12.23
CA ARG A 373 -21.75 0.30 12.20
C ARG A 373 -21.12 0.85 13.47
N GLY A 374 -20.34 1.93 13.33
CA GLY A 374 -19.80 2.61 14.49
C GLY A 374 -18.54 3.40 14.19
N LEU A 375 -18.09 4.08 15.25
CA LEU A 375 -16.94 4.97 15.22
C LEU A 375 -15.72 4.24 15.77
N THR A 376 -14.68 4.17 14.97
CA THR A 376 -13.35 3.69 15.33
C THR A 376 -12.36 4.85 15.32
N VAL A 377 -11.52 4.95 16.33
CA VAL A 377 -10.37 5.86 16.37
C VAL A 377 -9.10 5.04 16.21
N PHE A 378 -8.11 5.64 15.56
CA PHE A 378 -6.83 5.00 15.33
C PHE A 378 -5.67 5.98 15.46
N SER A 379 -4.48 5.46 15.73
CA SER A 379 -3.25 6.23 15.71
C SER A 379 -2.06 5.35 15.36
N ASN A 380 -1.03 5.97 14.79
CA ASN A 380 0.26 5.35 14.54
C ASN A 380 1.36 6.37 14.80
N PHE A 381 2.36 5.96 15.57
CA PHE A 381 3.53 6.77 15.92
C PHE A 381 4.77 5.95 15.62
N MET A 382 5.65 6.49 14.78
CA MET A 382 6.93 5.85 14.47
C MET A 382 8.08 6.82 14.73
N TRP A 383 9.17 6.33 15.31
CA TRP A 383 10.38 7.10 15.59
C TRP A 383 11.59 6.38 15.02
N GLU A 384 12.30 7.10 14.21
CA GLU A 384 13.60 6.71 13.70
C GLU A 384 14.64 6.79 14.84
N THR A 385 15.47 5.77 14.97
CA THR A 385 16.40 5.63 16.11
C THR A 385 17.88 5.60 15.71
N SER A 386 18.19 5.53 14.41
CA SER A 386 19.57 5.57 13.91
C SER A 386 20.12 7.00 13.77
N GLY A 387 19.25 7.99 13.57
CA GLY A 387 19.60 9.41 13.36
C GLY A 387 20.07 9.74 11.94
N VAL A 388 20.00 8.79 11.01
CA VAL A 388 20.54 8.92 9.65
C VAL A 388 19.47 8.75 8.54
N ALA A 389 18.21 8.61 8.91
CA ALA A 389 17.13 8.52 7.95
C ALA A 389 16.49 9.90 7.65
N PRO A 390 15.84 10.07 6.49
CA PRO A 390 15.18 11.32 6.10
C PRO A 390 14.06 11.77 7.05
N ILE A 391 13.30 10.83 7.61
CA ILE A 391 12.20 11.10 8.52
C ILE A 391 12.60 10.69 9.93
N GLN A 392 12.65 11.65 10.85
CA GLN A 392 12.98 11.38 12.26
C GLN A 392 11.79 10.87 13.06
N GLY A 393 10.58 11.24 12.66
CA GLY A 393 9.37 10.86 13.34
C GLY A 393 8.14 11.03 12.48
N TYR A 394 7.19 10.16 12.71
CA TYR A 394 5.89 10.16 12.06
C TYR A 394 4.80 10.01 13.11
N TYR A 395 3.75 10.81 12.97
CA TYR A 395 2.63 10.86 13.91
C TYR A 395 1.34 10.91 13.12
N MET A 396 0.45 9.96 13.36
CA MET A 396 -0.87 9.88 12.74
C MET A 396 -1.93 9.65 13.80
N ALA A 397 -3.06 10.33 13.63
CA ALA A 397 -4.29 10.02 14.34
C ALA A 397 -5.49 10.27 13.43
N GLY A 398 -6.52 9.46 13.59
CA GLY A 398 -7.71 9.56 12.76
C GLY A 398 -8.93 8.86 13.34
N LEU A 399 -9.99 8.94 12.58
CA LEU A 399 -11.25 8.26 12.88
C LEU A 399 -11.91 7.75 11.58
N GLU A 400 -12.64 6.68 11.73
CA GLU A 400 -13.53 6.11 10.72
C GLU A 400 -14.91 5.87 11.34
N ASP A 401 -15.95 6.42 10.75
CA ASP A 401 -17.34 6.19 11.14
C ASP A 401 -18.06 5.44 10.01
N ILE A 402 -18.36 4.18 10.27
CA ILE A 402 -19.07 3.32 9.34
C ILE A 402 -20.57 3.44 9.58
N GLY A 403 -21.31 3.74 8.49
CA GLY A 403 -22.74 3.94 8.51
C GLY A 403 -23.17 5.15 9.34
N PRO A 404 -22.54 6.34 9.19
CA PRO A 404 -22.93 7.53 9.93
C PRO A 404 -24.41 7.93 9.67
N ILE A 405 -24.89 7.60 8.50
CA ILE A 405 -26.28 7.82 8.11
C ILE A 405 -27.05 6.49 8.16
N PRO A 406 -28.08 6.34 9.00
CA PRO A 406 -28.79 5.05 9.16
C PRO A 406 -29.37 4.46 7.87
N SER A 407 -29.81 5.28 6.93
CA SER A 407 -30.31 4.82 5.60
C SER A 407 -29.18 4.44 4.63
N ARG A 408 -27.93 4.67 5.01
CA ARG A 408 -26.71 4.36 4.23
C ARG A 408 -25.72 3.61 5.15
N PRO A 409 -26.03 2.38 5.57
CA PRO A 409 -25.29 1.67 6.61
C PRO A 409 -23.88 1.25 6.21
N HIS A 410 -23.56 1.31 4.92
CA HIS A 410 -22.29 0.90 4.35
C HIS A 410 -21.38 2.07 3.96
N ASP A 411 -21.86 3.31 4.06
CA ASP A 411 -21.02 4.47 3.79
C ASP A 411 -20.05 4.70 4.92
N MET A 412 -18.95 5.40 4.62
CA MET A 412 -17.87 5.69 5.57
C MET A 412 -17.57 7.19 5.59
N LEU A 413 -17.40 7.75 6.77
CA LEU A 413 -16.84 9.09 6.96
C LEU A 413 -15.49 8.95 7.64
N ASN A 414 -14.44 9.43 6.98
CA ASN A 414 -13.07 9.25 7.43
C ASN A 414 -12.38 10.60 7.61
N PHE A 415 -11.62 10.74 8.68
CA PHE A 415 -10.74 11.88 8.93
C PHE A 415 -9.39 11.38 9.46
N ALA A 416 -8.29 11.89 8.90
CA ALA A 416 -6.94 11.66 9.43
C ALA A 416 -6.10 12.93 9.41
N ALA A 417 -5.18 13.01 10.36
CA ALA A 417 -4.13 14.01 10.44
C ALA A 417 -2.79 13.30 10.58
N THR A 418 -1.80 13.69 9.76
CA THR A 418 -0.44 13.15 9.79
C THR A 418 0.58 14.26 9.92
N VAL A 419 1.68 13.99 10.59
CA VAL A 419 2.82 14.89 10.75
C VAL A 419 4.10 14.10 10.53
N TYR A 420 4.91 14.53 9.57
CA TYR A 420 6.29 14.11 9.40
C TYR A 420 7.23 15.10 10.09
N SER A 421 8.10 14.62 10.96
CA SER A 421 9.25 15.35 11.47
C SER A 421 10.47 15.01 10.61
N LEU A 422 10.95 15.98 9.84
CA LEU A 422 12.00 15.77 8.85
C LEU A 422 13.39 15.93 9.46
N ASN A 423 14.36 15.11 9.04
CA ASN A 423 15.70 15.14 9.55
C ASN A 423 16.43 16.41 9.10
N GLY A 424 16.97 17.17 10.05
CA GLY A 424 17.66 18.43 9.77
C GLY A 424 18.86 18.30 8.82
N ARG A 425 19.57 17.17 8.81
CA ARG A 425 20.68 16.93 7.85
C ARG A 425 20.17 16.90 6.41
N PHE A 426 19.05 16.22 6.17
CA PHE A 426 18.44 16.16 4.84
C PHE A 426 17.90 17.52 4.42
N GLN A 427 17.26 18.25 5.34
CA GLN A 427 16.73 19.58 5.08
C GLN A 427 17.85 20.59 4.82
N GLU A 428 18.97 20.53 5.53
CA GLU A 428 20.14 21.36 5.28
C GLU A 428 20.79 21.04 3.91
N ALA A 429 20.93 19.75 3.58
CA ALA A 429 21.44 19.33 2.27
C ALA A 429 20.54 19.85 1.14
N LEU A 430 19.24 19.74 1.30
CA LEU A 430 18.26 20.24 0.34
C LEU A 430 18.38 21.76 0.20
N ALA A 431 18.46 22.50 1.29
CA ALA A 431 18.64 23.95 1.29
C ALA A 431 19.93 24.38 0.58
N GLN A 432 21.05 23.67 0.80
CA GLN A 432 22.33 23.92 0.13
C GLN A 432 22.21 23.68 -1.41
N ASN A 433 21.50 22.64 -1.81
CA ASN A 433 21.29 22.32 -3.23
C ASN A 433 20.36 23.33 -3.95
N ILE A 434 19.38 23.89 -3.23
CA ILE A 434 18.50 24.95 -3.75
C ILE A 434 19.28 26.27 -3.94
N GLY A 435 20.47 26.41 -3.34
CA GLY A 435 21.35 27.55 -3.53
C GLY A 435 21.62 28.38 -2.28
N GLY A 436 21.78 27.71 -1.14
CA GLY A 436 22.38 28.24 0.10
C GLY A 436 21.50 29.14 0.97
N ASN A 437 20.44 29.73 0.42
CA ASN A 437 19.43 30.50 1.12
C ASN A 437 18.04 29.88 1.01
N GLY A 438 17.97 28.63 0.58
CA GLY A 438 16.71 27.92 0.45
C GLY A 438 16.06 27.68 1.81
N HIS A 439 14.76 27.83 1.87
CA HIS A 439 13.94 27.56 3.05
C HIS A 439 13.26 26.20 2.87
N THR A 440 13.64 25.24 3.66
CA THR A 440 13.03 23.93 3.72
C THR A 440 12.28 23.74 5.03
N PRO A 441 11.15 23.06 5.05
CA PRO A 441 10.38 22.84 6.27
C PRO A 441 11.04 21.77 7.14
N ASN A 442 10.85 21.84 8.46
CA ASN A 442 11.24 20.77 9.40
C ASN A 442 10.10 19.78 9.64
N THR A 443 8.88 20.14 9.25
CA THR A 443 7.68 19.30 9.36
C THR A 443 6.86 19.44 8.09
N GLU A 444 6.24 18.34 7.71
CA GLU A 444 5.15 18.33 6.74
C GLU A 444 3.90 17.78 7.45
N GLU A 445 2.75 18.43 7.26
CA GLU A 445 1.51 18.09 7.93
C GLU A 445 0.40 17.92 6.90
N MET A 446 -0.40 16.85 7.01
CA MET A 446 -1.53 16.61 6.11
C MET A 446 -2.79 16.32 6.92
N PHE A 447 -3.89 16.89 6.47
CA PHE A 447 -5.24 16.61 6.94
C PHE A 447 -6.06 16.10 5.79
N GLU A 448 -6.72 14.96 5.97
CA GLU A 448 -7.63 14.40 4.98
C GLU A 448 -9.01 14.18 5.58
N LEU A 449 -10.04 14.59 4.83
CA LEU A 449 -11.44 14.26 5.08
C LEU A 449 -12.00 13.65 3.80
N ASN A 450 -12.60 12.49 3.92
CA ASN A 450 -13.26 11.83 2.80
C ASN A 450 -14.57 11.16 3.21
N TYR A 451 -15.45 10.92 2.23
CA TYR A 451 -16.70 10.22 2.43
C TYR A 451 -16.84 9.11 1.38
N GLY A 452 -16.71 7.87 1.81
CA GLY A 452 -16.90 6.69 0.95
C GLY A 452 -18.36 6.34 0.80
N MET A 453 -18.90 6.50 -0.41
CA MET A 453 -20.24 6.07 -0.77
C MET A 453 -20.18 4.69 -1.45
N LEU A 454 -20.71 3.67 -0.78
CA LEU A 454 -20.85 2.37 -1.39
C LEU A 454 -22.05 2.35 -2.33
N ILE A 455 -21.78 2.53 -3.63
CA ILE A 455 -22.82 2.66 -4.66
C ILE A 455 -23.31 1.32 -5.21
N ALA A 456 -22.48 0.28 -5.10
CA ALA A 456 -22.81 -1.11 -5.37
C ALA A 456 -21.92 -2.01 -4.49
N PRO A 457 -22.23 -3.30 -4.31
CA PRO A 457 -21.31 -4.22 -3.67
C PRO A 457 -19.92 -4.12 -4.30
N GLY A 458 -18.89 -3.93 -3.50
CA GLY A 458 -17.52 -3.77 -3.98
C GLY A 458 -17.24 -2.51 -4.80
N CYS A 459 -18.18 -1.55 -4.91
CA CYS A 459 -17.97 -0.31 -5.67
C CYS A 459 -18.12 0.92 -4.78
N ASN A 460 -17.00 1.54 -4.44
CA ASN A 460 -16.91 2.71 -3.57
C ASN A 460 -16.57 3.96 -4.38
N PHE A 461 -17.41 4.99 -4.27
CA PHE A 461 -17.16 6.33 -4.81
C PHE A 461 -16.86 7.27 -3.65
N GLN A 462 -15.67 7.89 -3.66
CA GLN A 462 -15.11 8.56 -2.49
C GLN A 462 -14.61 9.97 -2.82
N PRO A 463 -15.46 11.01 -2.70
CA PRO A 463 -14.99 12.38 -2.69
C PRO A 463 -14.10 12.66 -1.47
N TYR A 464 -13.04 13.46 -1.71
CA TYR A 464 -12.08 13.79 -0.67
C TYR A 464 -11.58 15.23 -0.76
N VAL A 465 -11.11 15.74 0.36
CA VAL A 465 -10.34 16.98 0.47
C VAL A 465 -9.13 16.74 1.36
N GLN A 466 -7.98 17.25 0.91
CA GLN A 466 -6.74 17.24 1.69
C GLN A 466 -6.22 18.67 1.85
N TYR A 467 -5.64 18.96 2.99
CA TYR A 467 -4.91 20.18 3.26
C TYR A 467 -3.50 19.86 3.69
N LEU A 468 -2.55 20.25 2.87
CA LEU A 468 -1.13 20.02 3.06
C LEU A 468 -0.45 21.30 3.53
N ILE A 469 0.19 21.21 4.68
CA ILE A 469 0.97 22.31 5.27
C ILE A 469 2.45 21.97 5.13
N ASN A 470 3.23 22.94 4.68
CA ASN A 470 4.69 22.83 4.55
C ASN A 470 5.12 21.65 3.66
N PRO A 471 4.77 21.58 2.36
CA PRO A 471 5.28 20.56 1.46
C PRO A 471 6.81 20.37 1.61
N ASP A 472 7.27 19.13 1.69
CA ASP A 472 8.64 18.76 2.05
C ASP A 472 9.71 19.26 1.09
N GLN A 473 9.35 19.51 -0.16
CA GLN A 473 10.24 19.96 -1.24
C GLN A 473 11.37 18.97 -1.59
N ALA A 474 11.33 17.74 -1.09
CA ALA A 474 12.38 16.76 -1.29
C ALA A 474 12.38 16.14 -2.69
N ASN A 475 11.39 16.47 -3.53
CA ASN A 475 11.29 15.93 -4.87
C ASN A 475 12.27 16.59 -5.82
N VAL A 476 13.38 15.90 -6.08
CA VAL A 476 14.49 16.37 -6.90
C VAL A 476 14.19 16.45 -8.41
N ASN A 477 13.09 15.87 -8.87
CA ASN A 477 12.71 15.88 -10.28
C ASN A 477 11.98 17.16 -10.70
N TYR A 478 11.67 18.02 -9.74
CA TYR A 478 11.00 19.29 -10.00
C TYR A 478 11.86 20.45 -9.53
N PRO A 479 11.87 21.58 -10.29
CA PRO A 479 12.63 22.74 -9.85
C PRO A 479 12.09 23.23 -8.52
N VAL A 480 12.85 22.97 -7.47
CA VAL A 480 12.56 23.51 -6.15
C VAL A 480 12.85 25.01 -6.18
N THR A 481 11.86 25.81 -5.82
CA THR A 481 12.05 27.27 -5.74
C THR A 481 12.92 27.58 -4.53
N ARG A 482 13.62 28.73 -4.58
CA ARG A 482 14.40 29.21 -3.43
C ARG A 482 13.52 29.58 -2.24
N ASP A 483 12.25 29.81 -2.48
CA ASP A 483 11.28 30.18 -1.49
C ASP A 483 10.50 28.94 -0.99
N ARG A 484 10.02 29.00 0.22
CA ARG A 484 9.14 27.98 0.78
C ARG A 484 7.88 27.86 -0.06
N LEU A 485 7.49 26.63 -0.39
CA LEU A 485 6.24 26.40 -1.12
C LEU A 485 5.03 26.79 -0.26
N PRO A 486 3.98 27.37 -0.87
CA PRO A 486 2.72 27.59 -0.19
C PRO A 486 2.05 26.26 0.17
N ASN A 487 1.21 26.29 1.20
CA ASN A 487 0.33 25.18 1.53
C ASN A 487 -0.52 24.80 0.32
N ALA A 488 -0.87 23.52 0.22
CA ALA A 488 -1.71 23.03 -0.87
C ALA A 488 -3.08 22.56 -0.37
N VAL A 489 -4.09 22.76 -1.20
CA VAL A 489 -5.41 22.16 -1.06
C VAL A 489 -5.63 21.23 -2.24
N ILE A 490 -5.97 20.00 -1.94
CA ILE A 490 -6.29 18.98 -2.92
C ILE A 490 -7.76 18.60 -2.76
N THR A 491 -8.51 18.64 -3.85
CA THR A 491 -9.90 18.15 -3.88
C THR A 491 -10.04 17.14 -4.99
N GLY A 492 -10.77 16.06 -4.75
CA GLY A 492 -10.85 15.03 -5.76
C GLY A 492 -11.89 13.97 -5.47
N VAL A 493 -11.81 12.92 -6.27
CA VAL A 493 -12.63 11.72 -6.10
C VAL A 493 -11.77 10.48 -6.35
N GLN A 494 -12.04 9.45 -5.58
CA GLN A 494 -11.54 8.11 -5.81
C GLN A 494 -12.72 7.19 -6.16
N LEU A 495 -12.54 6.34 -7.14
CA LEU A 495 -13.45 5.23 -7.44
C LEU A 495 -12.67 3.93 -7.26
N THR A 496 -13.17 3.06 -6.39
CA THR A 496 -12.59 1.72 -6.21
C THR A 496 -13.63 0.66 -6.52
N ILE A 497 -13.24 -0.34 -7.30
CA ILE A 497 -14.08 -1.48 -7.66
C ILE A 497 -13.34 -2.75 -7.24
N ALA A 498 -13.81 -3.44 -6.21
CA ALA A 498 -13.33 -4.76 -5.80
C ALA A 498 -14.11 -5.82 -6.61
N LEU A 499 -13.42 -6.52 -7.50
CA LEU A 499 -14.07 -7.40 -8.48
C LEU A 499 -14.80 -8.59 -7.84
N ASN A 500 -14.27 -9.10 -6.73
CA ASN A 500 -14.90 -10.20 -6.00
C ASN A 500 -16.31 -9.84 -5.57
N ASP A 501 -16.45 -8.77 -4.81
CA ASP A 501 -17.74 -8.32 -4.30
C ASP A 501 -18.64 -7.78 -5.41
N PHE A 502 -18.04 -7.05 -6.36
CA PHE A 502 -18.78 -6.44 -7.47
C PHE A 502 -19.41 -7.47 -8.41
N LEU A 503 -18.71 -8.55 -8.70
CA LEU A 503 -19.15 -9.62 -9.59
C LEU A 503 -19.74 -10.83 -8.84
N GLY A 504 -19.59 -10.89 -7.51
CA GLY A 504 -19.99 -12.04 -6.69
C GLY A 504 -19.07 -13.25 -6.85
N LEU A 505 -17.77 -13.02 -7.06
CA LEU A 505 -16.78 -14.07 -7.05
C LEU A 505 -16.51 -14.49 -5.59
N PRO A 506 -16.37 -15.80 -5.31
CA PRO A 506 -16.03 -16.26 -3.96
C PRO A 506 -14.67 -15.72 -3.52
N ALA A 507 -14.60 -15.18 -2.31
CA ALA A 507 -13.34 -14.84 -1.69
C ALA A 507 -12.61 -16.11 -1.23
N PHE A 508 -11.27 -16.09 -1.26
CA PHE A 508 -10.48 -17.15 -0.68
C PHE A 508 -10.62 -17.09 0.85
N VAL A 509 -11.17 -18.16 1.41
CA VAL A 509 -11.18 -18.38 2.86
C VAL A 509 -10.49 -19.70 3.10
N ARG A 510 -9.40 -19.66 3.85
CA ARG A 510 -8.65 -20.87 4.17
C ARG A 510 -9.54 -21.84 4.93
N GLY A 511 -9.73 -23.04 4.40
CA GLY A 511 -10.44 -24.12 5.08
C GLY A 511 -9.62 -24.65 6.26
N ASN A 512 -10.25 -24.78 7.43
CA ASN A 512 -9.69 -25.47 8.60
C ASN A 512 -9.55 -26.97 8.32
#